data_f14fd35643e1401848af3d61c8e1ff52
#
_entry.id   f14fd35643e1401848af3d61c8e1ff52
#
_cell.length_a   1.000
_cell.length_b   1.000
_cell.length_c   1.000
_cell.angle_alpha   90.00
_cell.angle_beta   90.00
_cell.angle_gamma   90.00
#
_symmetry.space_group_name_H-M   'P 1'
#
loop_
_entity.id
_entity.type
_entity.pdbx_description
1 polymer ?
#
loop_
_entity_poly.entity_id
_entity_poly.type
_entity_poly.pdbx_seq_one_letter_code
_entity_poly.pdbx_strand_id
1 'polypeptide(L)'
;MVKSRIFDNTQLLKEHPELPHYKEEVVCFRSEYKDRSYPANECYFNRELYMIFVLEGRSEILLNGEFIAIEPNMLLIHGANYLTEHLYSSRDIKFITLALSESMRTDESDLTQITAILLATMRRNKQ
;
A
#
# COMPACT_ATOMS: atom_id res chain seq x y z
N MET A 1 19.62 -14.74 2.67
CA MET A 1 18.35 -15.38 2.29
C MET A 1 17.26 -14.36 2.17
N VAL A 2 16.57 -14.33 1.07
CA VAL A 2 15.45 -13.41 0.84
C VAL A 2 14.23 -13.93 1.62
N LYS A 3 13.65 -13.07 2.46
CA LYS A 3 12.39 -13.38 3.14
C LYS A 3 11.23 -12.95 2.26
N SER A 4 10.26 -13.83 2.08
CA SER A 4 9.03 -13.48 1.39
C SER A 4 7.86 -13.52 2.34
N ARG A 5 6.97 -12.54 2.21
CA ARG A 5 5.73 -12.45 2.98
C ARG A 5 4.56 -12.33 2.01
N ILE A 6 3.44 -12.91 2.41
CA ILE A 6 2.18 -12.73 1.70
C ILE A 6 1.46 -11.55 2.35
N PHE A 7 1.04 -10.59 1.52
CA PHE A 7 0.36 -9.38 1.98
C PHE A 7 -1.06 -9.37 1.44
N ASP A 8 -2.06 -9.40 2.32
CA ASP A 8 -3.46 -9.28 1.94
C ASP A 8 -4.26 -8.50 2.98
N ASN A 9 -5.46 -8.09 2.61
CA ASN A 9 -6.30 -7.26 3.48
C ASN A 9 -6.74 -7.99 4.73
N THR A 10 -6.99 -9.28 4.64
CA THR A 10 -7.40 -10.08 5.79
C THR A 10 -6.32 -10.06 6.87
N GLN A 11 -5.08 -10.32 6.47
CA GLN A 11 -3.94 -10.31 7.39
C GLN A 11 -3.68 -8.92 7.94
N LEU A 12 -3.75 -7.90 7.08
CA LEU A 12 -3.50 -6.52 7.46
C LEU A 12 -4.51 -6.04 8.53
N LEU A 13 -5.80 -6.33 8.34
CA LEU A 13 -6.84 -5.95 9.29
C LEU A 13 -6.79 -6.76 10.58
N LYS A 14 -6.28 -7.97 10.53
CA LYS A 14 -6.08 -8.79 11.71
C LYS A 14 -5.02 -8.19 12.62
N GLU A 15 -3.96 -7.64 12.05
CA GLU A 15 -2.88 -6.98 12.79
C GLU A 15 -3.21 -5.53 13.15
N HIS A 16 -3.96 -4.84 12.28
CA HIS A 16 -4.27 -3.42 12.43
C HIS A 16 -5.76 -3.15 12.18
N PRO A 17 -6.65 -3.58 13.08
CA PRO A 17 -8.10 -3.42 12.87
C PRO A 17 -8.57 -1.97 12.90
N GLU A 18 -7.73 -1.05 13.38
CA GLU A 18 -8.04 0.39 13.44
C GLU A 18 -7.89 1.11 12.11
N LEU A 19 -7.32 0.48 11.10
CA LEU A 19 -7.14 1.12 9.80
C LEU A 19 -8.48 1.41 9.13
N PRO A 20 -8.62 2.54 8.43
CA PRO A 20 -9.81 2.80 7.62
C PRO A 20 -10.03 1.68 6.61
N HIS A 21 -11.22 1.12 6.63
CA HIS A 21 -11.54 -0.01 5.75
C HIS A 21 -13.04 -0.14 5.51
N TYR A 22 -13.37 -0.83 4.42
CA TYR A 22 -14.73 -1.24 4.11
C TYR A 22 -14.74 -2.76 3.94
N LYS A 23 -15.29 -3.47 4.92
CA LYS A 23 -15.17 -4.94 5.00
C LYS A 23 -13.69 -5.32 4.90
N GLU A 24 -13.38 -6.45 4.29
CA GLU A 24 -11.99 -6.82 3.96
C GLU A 24 -11.64 -6.47 2.51
N GLU A 25 -12.56 -5.82 1.80
CA GLU A 25 -12.43 -5.53 0.37
C GLU A 25 -11.60 -4.30 0.07
N VAL A 26 -11.61 -3.31 0.98
CA VAL A 26 -10.85 -2.07 0.82
C VAL A 26 -10.18 -1.73 2.12
N VAL A 27 -8.87 -1.52 2.07
CA VAL A 27 -8.10 -1.01 3.21
C VAL A 27 -7.27 0.15 2.73
N CYS A 28 -7.24 1.23 3.51
CA CYS A 28 -6.42 2.39 3.22
C CYS A 28 -5.49 2.66 4.39
N PHE A 29 -4.21 2.88 4.11
CA PHE A 29 -3.26 3.15 5.16
C PHE A 29 -2.16 4.09 4.69
N ARG A 30 -1.63 4.82 5.67
CA ARG A 30 -0.50 5.71 5.49
C ARG A 30 0.75 5.01 6.00
N SER A 31 1.84 5.17 5.27
CA SER A 31 3.13 4.62 5.69
C SER A 31 4.21 5.68 5.71
N GLU A 32 5.08 5.57 6.69
CA GLU A 32 6.28 6.38 6.86
C GLU A 32 7.48 5.46 7.02
N TYR A 33 8.69 6.01 6.98
CA TYR A 33 9.92 5.22 7.12
C TYR A 33 9.93 4.36 8.40
N LYS A 34 9.47 4.92 9.51
CA LYS A 34 9.44 4.23 10.81
C LYS A 34 8.50 3.03 10.86
N ASP A 35 7.49 3.00 9.98
CA ASP A 35 6.51 1.91 9.93
C ASP A 35 7.03 0.72 9.15
N ARG A 36 8.18 0.88 8.54
CA ARG A 36 8.78 -0.11 7.67
C ARG A 36 10.01 -0.68 8.33
N SER A 37 9.97 -1.92 8.74
CA SER A 37 11.18 -2.63 9.09
C SER A 37 11.71 -3.25 7.81
N TYR A 38 12.58 -2.50 7.13
CA TYR A 38 13.25 -3.00 5.95
C TYR A 38 14.68 -3.37 6.24
N PRO A 39 14.98 -4.62 6.42
CA PRO A 39 16.27 -5.02 5.89
C PRO A 39 16.12 -5.09 4.37
N ALA A 40 17.11 -4.61 3.64
CA ALA A 40 17.26 -4.89 2.22
C ALA A 40 17.05 -6.40 1.99
N ASN A 41 16.45 -6.78 0.87
CA ASN A 41 16.13 -8.14 0.47
C ASN A 41 14.82 -8.72 1.04
N GLU A 42 13.93 -7.89 1.59
CA GLU A 42 12.59 -8.34 1.89
C GLU A 42 11.72 -8.30 0.65
N CYS A 43 11.03 -9.40 0.37
CA CYS A 43 10.07 -9.49 -0.72
C CYS A 43 8.66 -9.62 -0.18
N TYR A 44 7.73 -8.94 -0.83
CA TYR A 44 6.32 -9.02 -0.50
C TYR A 44 5.56 -9.56 -1.69
N PHE A 45 4.79 -10.61 -1.48
CA PHE A 45 3.86 -11.11 -2.48
C PHE A 45 2.49 -10.49 -2.18
N ASN A 46 2.06 -9.58 -3.05
CA ASN A 46 0.85 -8.80 -2.84
C ASN A 46 -0.33 -9.48 -3.51
N ARG A 47 -1.38 -9.77 -2.74
CA ARG A 47 -2.58 -10.42 -3.26
C ARG A 47 -3.67 -9.48 -3.70
N GLU A 48 -3.53 -8.22 -3.36
CA GLU A 48 -4.53 -7.19 -3.67
C GLU A 48 -4.08 -6.29 -4.80
N LEU A 49 -5.03 -5.54 -5.36
CA LEU A 49 -4.70 -4.43 -6.24
C LEU A 49 -4.28 -3.25 -5.36
N TYR A 50 -3.10 -2.71 -5.60
CA TYR A 50 -2.59 -1.58 -4.82
C TYR A 50 -2.52 -0.33 -5.66
N MET A 51 -3.02 0.77 -5.07
CA MET A 51 -2.83 2.13 -5.57
C MET A 51 -2.04 2.88 -4.51
N ILE A 52 -0.83 3.29 -4.85
CA ILE A 52 0.08 3.93 -3.90
C ILE A 52 0.37 5.34 -4.38
N PHE A 53 0.01 6.32 -3.56
CA PHE A 53 0.28 7.73 -3.84
C PHE A 53 1.41 8.22 -2.95
N VAL A 54 2.50 8.68 -3.56
CA VAL A 54 3.70 9.11 -2.85
C VAL A 54 3.58 10.60 -2.52
N LEU A 55 3.62 10.92 -1.24
CA LEU A 55 3.50 12.29 -0.73
C LEU A 55 4.86 12.97 -0.64
N GLU A 56 5.83 12.29 -0.05
CA GLU A 56 7.17 12.81 0.19
C GLU A 56 8.18 11.69 0.06
N GLY A 57 9.43 12.07 -0.22
CA GLY A 57 10.55 11.14 -0.22
C GLY A 57 10.68 10.33 -1.49
N ARG A 58 11.65 9.43 -1.49
CA ARG A 58 12.00 8.58 -2.63
C ARG A 58 12.19 7.14 -2.19
N SER A 59 11.92 6.23 -3.10
CA SER A 59 12.10 4.81 -2.88
C SER A 59 12.49 4.12 -4.17
N GLU A 60 13.09 2.94 -4.03
CA GLU A 60 13.46 2.09 -5.16
C GLU A 60 12.99 0.68 -4.88
N ILE A 61 12.29 0.09 -5.82
CA ILE A 61 11.76 -1.26 -5.71
C ILE A 61 11.99 -2.06 -6.99
N LEU A 62 11.95 -3.38 -6.85
CA LEU A 62 11.74 -4.28 -7.99
C LEU A 62 10.30 -4.76 -7.92
N LEU A 63 9.56 -4.54 -8.99
CA LEU A 63 8.18 -5.01 -9.11
C LEU A 63 8.15 -6.09 -10.18
N ASN A 64 7.95 -7.33 -9.79
CA ASN A 64 8.09 -8.50 -10.65
C ASN A 64 9.43 -8.50 -11.41
N GLY A 65 10.51 -8.11 -10.70
CA GLY A 65 11.84 -8.06 -11.28
C GLY A 65 12.17 -6.80 -12.07
N GLU A 66 11.22 -5.90 -12.24
CA GLU A 66 11.43 -4.65 -12.96
C GLU A 66 11.74 -3.52 -11.98
N PHE A 67 12.82 -2.79 -12.25
CA PHE A 67 13.23 -1.65 -11.41
C PHE A 67 12.30 -0.47 -11.59
N ILE A 68 11.81 0.06 -10.47
CA ILE A 68 10.97 1.25 -10.44
C ILE A 68 11.54 2.24 -9.43
N ALA A 69 11.85 3.45 -9.91
CA ALA A 69 12.20 4.57 -9.05
C ALA A 69 10.92 5.31 -8.66
N ILE A 70 10.70 5.44 -7.37
CA ILE A 70 9.51 6.07 -6.81
C ILE A 70 9.85 7.47 -6.32
N GLU A 71 9.10 8.46 -6.79
CA GLU A 71 9.32 9.88 -6.50
C GLU A 71 8.05 10.55 -5.98
N PRO A 72 8.17 11.75 -5.35
CA PRO A 72 7.00 12.49 -4.88
C PRO A 72 5.99 12.78 -5.99
N ASN A 73 4.72 12.78 -5.64
CA ASN A 73 3.58 13.03 -6.52
C ASN A 73 3.35 11.93 -7.56
N MET A 74 3.99 10.79 -7.38
CA MET A 74 3.83 9.63 -8.23
C MET A 74 2.66 8.78 -7.75
N LEU A 75 1.87 8.27 -8.69
CA LEU A 75 0.85 7.26 -8.41
C LEU A 75 1.32 5.95 -9.00
N LEU A 76 1.55 4.97 -8.14
CA LEU A 76 1.93 3.62 -8.55
C LEU A 76 0.71 2.73 -8.43
N ILE A 77 0.36 2.04 -9.51
CA ILE A 77 -0.74 1.08 -9.53
C ILE A 77 -0.17 -0.27 -9.95
N HIS A 78 -0.40 -1.29 -9.14
CA HIS A 78 -0.04 -2.65 -9.54
C HIS A 78 -1.13 -3.64 -9.18
N GLY A 79 -1.28 -4.65 -10.03
CA GLY A 79 -2.30 -5.67 -9.87
C GLY A 79 -2.01 -6.67 -8.75
N ALA A 80 -2.96 -7.54 -8.53
CA ALA A 80 -2.79 -8.65 -7.58
C ALA A 80 -1.74 -9.63 -8.08
N ASN A 81 -1.17 -10.39 -7.14
CA ASN A 81 -0.17 -11.43 -7.41
C ASN A 81 1.17 -10.89 -7.95
N TYR A 82 1.51 -9.66 -7.59
CA TYR A 82 2.81 -9.09 -7.91
C TYR A 82 3.79 -9.29 -6.75
N LEU A 83 5.04 -9.58 -7.11
CA LEU A 83 6.12 -9.67 -6.15
C LEU A 83 6.84 -8.33 -6.09
N THR A 84 6.90 -7.74 -4.90
CA THR A 84 7.60 -6.49 -4.65
C THR A 84 8.83 -6.74 -3.80
N GLU A 85 10.00 -6.33 -4.28
CA GLU A 85 11.24 -6.34 -3.52
C GLU A 85 11.67 -4.91 -3.23
N HIS A 86 11.87 -4.61 -1.96
CA HIS A 86 12.31 -3.30 -1.53
C HIS A 86 13.82 -3.18 -1.65
N LEU A 87 14.30 -2.12 -2.28
CA LEU A 87 15.74 -1.84 -2.43
C LEU A 87 16.19 -0.68 -1.56
N TYR A 88 15.42 0.41 -1.54
CA TYR A 88 15.80 1.63 -0.84
C TYR A 88 14.58 2.48 -0.51
N SER A 89 14.61 3.16 0.63
CA SER A 89 13.67 4.24 0.96
C SER A 89 14.40 5.35 1.68
N SER A 90 14.08 6.58 1.32
CA SER A 90 14.57 7.74 2.06
C SER A 90 13.86 7.85 3.41
N ARG A 91 14.46 8.55 4.36
CA ARG A 91 13.89 8.67 5.72
C ARG A 91 12.64 9.53 5.77
N ASP A 92 12.45 10.40 4.80
CA ASP A 92 11.27 11.26 4.70
C ASP A 92 10.15 10.63 3.87
N ILE A 93 10.26 9.36 3.50
CA ILE A 93 9.24 8.69 2.69
C ILE A 93 7.89 8.70 3.38
N LYS A 94 6.87 9.15 2.66
CA LYS A 94 5.47 9.12 3.09
C LYS A 94 4.59 8.77 1.90
N PHE A 95 3.71 7.82 2.09
CA PHE A 95 2.77 7.45 1.03
C PHE A 95 1.45 6.94 1.62
N ILE A 96 0.42 6.99 0.79
CA ILE A 96 -0.89 6.45 1.11
C ILE A 96 -1.14 5.28 0.18
N THR A 97 -1.55 4.16 0.74
CA THR A 97 -1.87 2.95 -0.02
C THR A 97 -3.36 2.66 0.09
N LEU A 98 -3.99 2.41 -1.05
CA LEU A 98 -5.34 1.89 -1.15
C LEU A 98 -5.22 0.46 -1.67
N ALA A 99 -5.62 -0.52 -0.85
CA ALA A 99 -5.56 -1.93 -1.19
C ALA A 99 -6.98 -2.44 -1.47
N LEU A 100 -7.22 -2.88 -2.71
CA LEU A 100 -8.51 -3.33 -3.19
C LEU A 100 -8.49 -4.83 -3.45
N SER A 101 -9.43 -5.54 -2.85
CA SER A 101 -9.61 -6.97 -3.08
C SER A 101 -10.09 -7.24 -4.50
N GLU A 102 -9.64 -8.35 -5.11
CA GLU A 102 -10.11 -8.79 -6.42
C GLU A 102 -11.63 -9.03 -6.45
N SER A 103 -12.21 -9.42 -5.32
CA SER A 103 -13.64 -9.69 -5.22
C SER A 103 -14.48 -8.41 -5.18
N MET A 104 -13.84 -7.27 -5.11
CA MET A 104 -14.55 -6.01 -5.01
C MET A 104 -15.31 -5.67 -6.28
N ARG A 105 -16.59 -5.34 -6.10
CA ARG A 105 -17.42 -4.83 -7.18
C ARG A 105 -17.40 -3.31 -7.13
N THR A 106 -17.20 -2.69 -8.28
CA THR A 106 -17.16 -1.23 -8.38
C THR A 106 -18.55 -0.71 -8.78
N ASP A 107 -19.52 -0.85 -7.91
CA ASP A 107 -20.79 -0.16 -8.07
C ASP A 107 -20.74 1.22 -7.41
N GLU A 108 -21.79 2.01 -7.57
CA GLU A 108 -21.84 3.37 -7.05
C GLU A 108 -21.69 3.43 -5.53
N SER A 109 -22.27 2.46 -4.82
CA SER A 109 -22.17 2.37 -3.36
C SER A 109 -20.72 2.09 -2.93
N ASP A 110 -20.04 1.19 -3.62
CA ASP A 110 -18.64 0.85 -3.31
C ASP A 110 -17.72 2.05 -3.55
N LEU A 111 -17.93 2.79 -4.64
CA LEU A 111 -17.14 3.98 -4.94
C LEU A 111 -17.31 5.05 -3.86
N THR A 112 -18.52 5.21 -3.32
CA THR A 112 -18.77 6.13 -2.21
C THR A 112 -18.01 5.73 -0.97
N GLN A 113 -17.97 4.43 -0.64
CA GLN A 113 -17.23 3.93 0.51
C GLN A 113 -15.72 4.10 0.34
N ILE A 114 -15.19 3.84 -0.85
CA ILE A 114 -13.77 4.05 -1.15
C ILE A 114 -13.40 5.52 -0.94
N THR A 115 -14.23 6.43 -1.46
CA THR A 115 -14.01 7.87 -1.31
C THR A 115 -13.98 8.28 0.17
N ALA A 116 -14.92 7.78 0.96
CA ALA A 116 -14.98 8.08 2.39
C ALA A 116 -13.74 7.59 3.13
N ILE A 117 -13.27 6.38 2.82
CA ILE A 117 -12.08 5.79 3.42
C ILE A 117 -10.84 6.60 3.07
N LEU A 118 -10.70 6.96 1.80
CA LEU A 118 -9.56 7.74 1.32
C LEU A 118 -9.52 9.11 2.00
N LEU A 119 -10.66 9.80 2.10
CA LEU A 119 -10.75 11.09 2.77
C LEU A 119 -10.39 10.98 4.25
N ALA A 120 -10.86 9.96 4.95
CA ALA A 120 -10.52 9.74 6.36
C ALA A 120 -9.01 9.56 6.53
N THR A 121 -8.37 8.81 5.65
CA THR A 121 -6.92 8.58 5.68
C THR A 121 -6.16 9.88 5.41
N MET A 122 -6.61 10.67 4.45
CA MET A 122 -5.98 11.94 4.11
C MET A 122 -6.10 12.97 5.24
N ARG A 123 -7.23 13.00 5.94
CA ARG A 123 -7.44 13.90 7.08
C ARG A 123 -6.48 13.62 8.22
N ARG A 124 -6.14 12.37 8.46
CA ARG A 124 -5.16 11.98 9.47
C ARG A 124 -3.77 12.52 9.17
N ASN A 125 -3.47 12.78 7.92
CA ASN A 125 -2.17 13.34 7.50
C ASN A 125 -1.97 14.79 7.91
N LYS A 126 -3.03 15.51 8.24
CA LYS A 126 -2.97 16.94 8.58
C LYS A 126 -2.78 17.23 10.06
N GLN A 127 -2.66 16.19 10.85
CA GLN A 127 -2.51 16.32 12.31
C GLN A 127 -1.10 16.07 12.76
#